data_cd596ff84c680a91f1d19edd30d180f4
#
_entry.id   cd596ff84c680a91f1d19edd30d180f4
#
_cell.length_a   1.000
_cell.length_b   1.000
_cell.length_c   1.000
_cell.angle_alpha   90.00
_cell.angle_beta   90.00
_cell.angle_gamma   90.00
#
_symmetry.space_group_name_H-M   'P 1'
#
loop_
_entity.id
_entity.type
_entity.pdbx_description
1 polymer ?
#
loop_
_entity_poly.entity_id
_entity_poly.type
_entity_poly.pdbx_seq_one_letter_code
_entity_poly.pdbx_strand_id
1 'polypeptide(L)'
;MIAYLQMINEPSEKSKFESLYMKYRGMMYHVAYQVLRNEADAEDAVHQAFLSILKNMDKIRQVDSPDTRAYVTIITERKAIDTIRDRKRVSLVEYEDTMYGIAFEPPGDHGIGDAIAHLPAQYREVLLLRHAQGYSTREVAEILELNYDAARKLLYRAKIALKDQLEKEGMSV
;
A
#
# COMPACT_ATOMS: atom_id res chain seq x y z
N MET A 1 8.44 18.92 -3.19
CA MET A 1 8.50 19.02 -1.70
C MET A 1 7.83 20.27 -1.17
N ILE A 2 8.22 21.48 -1.59
CA ILE A 2 7.69 22.76 -1.07
C ILE A 2 6.15 22.81 -1.11
N ALA A 3 5.53 22.37 -2.19
CA ALA A 3 4.07 22.36 -2.32
C ALA A 3 3.35 21.53 -1.24
N TYR A 4 3.93 20.41 -0.82
CA TYR A 4 3.35 19.60 0.26
C TYR A 4 3.44 20.30 1.62
N LEU A 5 4.57 20.98 1.89
CA LEU A 5 4.80 21.68 3.16
C LEU A 5 3.84 22.87 3.37
N GLN A 6 3.34 23.47 2.28
CA GLN A 6 2.32 24.50 2.33
C GLN A 6 0.94 23.96 2.75
N MET A 7 0.70 22.67 2.60
CA MET A 7 -0.55 22.01 3.02
C MET A 7 -0.55 21.61 4.49
N ILE A 8 0.59 21.70 5.19
CA ILE A 8 0.75 21.33 6.58
C ILE A 8 0.80 22.58 7.44
N ASN A 9 -0.03 22.68 8.46
CA ASN A 9 -0.05 23.84 9.35
C ASN A 9 0.94 23.72 10.51
N GLU A 10 1.06 22.52 11.09
CA GLU A 10 1.88 22.29 12.28
C GLU A 10 3.38 22.12 11.94
N PRO A 11 4.30 22.88 12.59
CA PRO A 11 5.74 22.77 12.34
C PRO A 11 6.32 21.39 12.60
N SER A 12 5.82 20.67 13.61
CA SER A 12 6.24 19.30 13.93
C SER A 12 5.90 18.31 12.84
N GLU A 13 4.72 18.45 12.23
CA GLU A 13 4.30 17.62 11.11
C GLU A 13 5.09 17.95 9.84
N LYS A 14 5.47 19.22 9.63
CA LYS A 14 6.35 19.60 8.50
C LYS A 14 7.68 18.85 8.58
N SER A 15 8.36 18.91 9.72
CA SER A 15 9.64 18.23 9.93
C SER A 15 9.52 16.71 9.77
N LYS A 16 8.44 16.13 10.29
CA LYS A 16 8.14 14.72 10.14
C LYS A 16 7.92 14.33 8.68
N PHE A 17 7.16 15.14 7.93
CA PHE A 17 6.91 14.92 6.51
C PHE A 17 8.19 15.08 5.68
N GLU A 18 9.01 16.09 5.95
CA GLU A 18 10.31 16.27 5.27
C GLU A 18 11.19 15.05 5.43
N SER A 19 11.31 14.53 6.66
CA SER A 19 12.07 13.31 6.95
C SER A 19 11.53 12.10 6.18
N LEU A 20 10.22 11.94 6.16
CA LEU A 20 9.54 10.87 5.42
C LEU A 20 9.78 11.00 3.91
N TYR A 21 9.60 12.20 3.35
CA TYR A 21 9.82 12.47 1.95
C TYR A 21 11.26 12.14 1.52
N MET A 22 12.25 12.67 2.25
CA MET A 22 13.66 12.44 1.92
C MET A 22 14.04 10.97 1.99
N LYS A 23 13.49 10.24 2.98
CA LYS A 23 13.79 8.83 3.18
C LYS A 23 13.15 7.93 2.14
N TYR A 24 11.89 8.16 1.79
CA TYR A 24 11.09 7.17 1.05
C TYR A 24 10.86 7.50 -0.43
N ARG A 25 11.07 8.74 -0.89
CA ARG A 25 10.77 9.13 -2.28
C ARG A 25 11.42 8.23 -3.34
N GLY A 26 12.68 7.84 -3.13
CA GLY A 26 13.41 6.99 -4.07
C GLY A 26 12.87 5.56 -4.10
N MET A 27 12.56 5.00 -2.94
CA MET A 27 11.92 3.69 -2.81
C MET A 27 10.52 3.71 -3.44
N MET A 28 9.72 4.73 -3.15
CA MET A 28 8.38 4.89 -3.73
C MET A 28 8.42 4.97 -5.25
N TYR A 29 9.36 5.74 -5.81
CA TYR A 29 9.54 5.81 -7.25
C TYR A 29 9.88 4.44 -7.85
N HIS A 30 10.80 3.71 -7.22
CA HIS A 30 11.16 2.38 -7.68
C HIS A 30 9.96 1.41 -7.66
N VAL A 31 9.18 1.43 -6.57
CA VAL A 31 7.94 0.64 -6.43
C VAL A 31 6.94 0.98 -7.54
N ALA A 32 6.67 2.26 -7.75
CA ALA A 32 5.73 2.71 -8.78
C ALA A 32 6.22 2.35 -10.19
N TYR A 33 7.51 2.54 -10.46
CA TYR A 33 8.11 2.23 -11.77
C TYR A 33 8.10 0.73 -12.08
N GLN A 34 8.29 -0.13 -11.09
CA GLN A 34 8.17 -1.58 -11.30
C GLN A 34 6.77 -1.99 -11.79
N VAL A 35 5.74 -1.32 -11.32
CA VAL A 35 4.33 -1.56 -11.69
C VAL A 35 4.00 -0.92 -13.05
N LEU A 36 4.38 0.34 -13.25
CA LEU A 36 3.91 1.17 -14.36
C LEU A 36 4.80 1.12 -15.59
N ARG A 37 6.09 0.83 -15.43
CA ARG A 37 7.11 0.81 -16.50
C ARG A 37 7.14 2.09 -17.35
N ASN A 38 6.73 3.21 -16.76
CA ASN A 38 6.71 4.53 -17.37
C ASN A 38 7.12 5.56 -16.31
N GLU A 39 8.09 6.42 -16.62
CA GLU A 39 8.67 7.38 -15.68
C GLU A 39 7.65 8.44 -15.24
N ALA A 40 6.94 9.05 -16.18
CA ALA A 40 5.97 10.09 -15.87
C ALA A 40 4.84 9.57 -14.99
N ASP A 41 4.34 8.38 -15.29
CA ASP A 41 3.29 7.74 -14.49
C ASP A 41 3.79 7.34 -13.09
N ALA A 42 5.03 6.89 -12.99
CA ALA A 42 5.63 6.56 -11.71
C ALA A 42 5.77 7.80 -10.83
N GLU A 43 6.20 8.93 -11.40
CA GLU A 43 6.25 10.21 -10.69
C GLU A 43 4.87 10.67 -10.24
N ASP A 44 3.85 10.58 -11.10
CA ASP A 44 2.48 10.93 -10.76
C ASP A 44 1.92 10.03 -9.65
N ALA A 45 2.13 8.72 -9.72
CA ALA A 45 1.71 7.78 -8.68
C ALA A 45 2.38 8.08 -7.34
N VAL A 46 3.66 8.40 -7.31
CA VAL A 46 4.40 8.84 -6.11
C VAL A 46 3.82 10.14 -5.57
N HIS A 47 3.50 11.10 -6.44
CA HIS A 47 2.86 12.34 -6.02
C HIS A 47 1.51 12.08 -5.35
N GLN A 48 0.66 11.27 -5.95
CA GLN A 48 -0.64 10.88 -5.38
C GLN A 48 -0.48 10.11 -4.06
N ALA A 49 0.53 9.24 -3.97
CA ALA A 49 0.84 8.53 -2.74
C ALA A 49 1.22 9.49 -1.60
N PHE A 50 2.07 10.50 -1.86
CA PHE A 50 2.41 11.51 -0.86
C PHE A 50 1.18 12.35 -0.41
N LEU A 51 0.28 12.68 -1.33
CA LEU A 51 -0.97 13.36 -0.96
C LEU A 51 -1.87 12.50 -0.05
N SER A 52 -1.94 11.19 -0.31
CA SER A 52 -2.67 10.26 0.56
C SER A 52 -1.99 10.10 1.93
N ILE A 53 -0.66 10.06 1.97
CA ILE A 53 0.12 10.03 3.21
C ILE A 53 -0.12 11.29 4.04
N LEU A 54 -0.14 12.47 3.43
CA LEU A 54 -0.42 13.73 4.11
C LEU A 54 -1.76 13.73 4.83
N LYS A 55 -2.80 13.18 4.22
CA LYS A 55 -4.14 13.07 4.83
C LYS A 55 -4.17 12.15 6.06
N ASN A 56 -3.17 11.29 6.21
CA ASN A 56 -3.07 10.27 7.25
C ASN A 56 -1.78 10.38 8.08
N MET A 57 -1.19 11.58 8.17
CA MET A 57 0.08 11.81 8.89
C MET A 57 0.00 11.48 10.39
N ASP A 58 -1.18 11.64 10.99
CA ASP A 58 -1.48 11.27 12.37
C ASP A 58 -1.29 9.77 12.65
N LYS A 59 -1.45 8.93 11.63
CA LYS A 59 -1.29 7.46 11.72
C LYS A 59 0.17 7.03 11.67
N ILE A 60 1.08 7.88 11.22
CA ILE A 60 2.52 7.60 11.18
C ILE A 60 3.13 8.00 12.52
N ARG A 61 3.49 7.01 13.34
CA ARG A 61 4.10 7.25 14.67
C ARG A 61 5.58 7.57 14.58
N GLN A 62 6.32 6.78 13.83
CA GLN A 62 7.77 6.91 13.62
C GLN A 62 8.12 6.75 12.15
N VAL A 63 8.90 7.70 11.60
CA VAL A 63 9.31 7.67 10.19
C VAL A 63 10.19 6.46 9.90
N ASP A 64 11.06 6.08 10.84
CA ASP A 64 12.06 5.00 10.66
C ASP A 64 11.56 3.60 11.06
N SER A 65 10.26 3.42 11.23
CA SER A 65 9.71 2.12 11.60
C SER A 65 9.49 1.21 10.38
N PRO A 66 9.57 -0.12 10.54
CA PRO A 66 9.16 -1.09 9.52
C PRO A 66 7.70 -0.88 9.10
N ASP A 67 6.81 -0.52 10.04
CA ASP A 67 5.39 -0.25 9.78
C ASP A 67 5.21 0.93 8.82
N THR A 68 5.95 2.02 9.01
CA THR A 68 5.92 3.17 8.11
C THR A 68 6.44 2.81 6.74
N ARG A 69 7.51 2.02 6.64
CA ARG A 69 8.03 1.53 5.37
C ARG A 69 6.97 0.70 4.63
N ALA A 70 6.34 -0.26 5.32
CA ALA A 70 5.28 -1.09 4.74
C ALA A 70 4.08 -0.25 4.30
N TYR A 71 3.63 0.69 5.13
CA TYR A 71 2.55 1.61 4.81
C TYR A 71 2.81 2.42 3.54
N VAL A 72 3.99 3.06 3.46
CA VAL A 72 4.40 3.88 2.30
C VAL A 72 4.47 3.02 1.03
N THR A 73 5.00 1.79 1.13
CA THR A 73 5.05 0.84 0.01
C THR A 73 3.65 0.49 -0.50
N ILE A 74 2.75 0.12 0.41
CA ILE A 74 1.35 -0.24 0.10
C ILE A 74 0.63 0.90 -0.61
N ILE A 75 0.71 2.11 -0.08
CA ILE A 75 0.03 3.28 -0.67
C ILE A 75 0.58 3.58 -2.06
N THR A 76 1.90 3.47 -2.25
CA THR A 76 2.54 3.70 -3.55
C THR A 76 2.11 2.65 -4.58
N GLU A 77 2.17 1.36 -4.22
CA GLU A 77 1.75 0.26 -5.08
C GLU A 77 0.28 0.42 -5.50
N ARG A 78 -0.58 0.77 -4.55
CA ARG A 78 -1.99 1.03 -4.82
C ARG A 78 -2.20 2.16 -5.83
N LYS A 79 -1.54 3.31 -5.65
CA LYS A 79 -1.67 4.43 -6.61
C LYS A 79 -1.18 4.05 -8.01
N ALA A 80 -0.12 3.25 -8.10
CA ALA A 80 0.35 2.72 -9.38
C ALA A 80 -0.68 1.77 -10.03
N ILE A 81 -1.29 0.88 -9.27
CA ILE A 81 -2.35 -0.03 -9.75
C ILE A 81 -3.60 0.76 -10.18
N ASP A 82 -4.01 1.77 -9.41
CA ASP A 82 -5.14 2.63 -9.74
C ASP A 82 -4.90 3.37 -11.07
N THR A 83 -3.68 3.85 -11.33
CA THR A 83 -3.29 4.45 -12.62
C THR A 83 -3.51 3.48 -13.79
N ILE A 84 -3.15 2.20 -13.64
CA ILE A 84 -3.41 1.17 -14.66
C ILE A 84 -4.92 0.96 -14.85
N ARG A 85 -5.68 0.87 -13.77
CA ARG A 85 -7.14 0.67 -13.82
C ARG A 85 -7.85 1.82 -14.52
N ASP A 86 -7.47 3.06 -14.22
CA ASP A 86 -8.06 4.25 -14.85
C ASP A 86 -7.78 4.30 -16.35
N ARG A 87 -6.58 3.95 -16.78
CA ARG A 87 -6.24 3.83 -18.21
C ARG A 87 -7.09 2.77 -18.92
N LYS A 88 -7.39 1.66 -18.27
CA LYS A 88 -8.19 0.58 -18.83
C LYS A 88 -9.67 0.89 -18.87
N ARG A 89 -10.19 1.70 -17.95
CA ARG A 89 -11.57 2.22 -18.04
C ARG A 89 -11.78 3.08 -19.30
N VAL A 90 -10.71 3.70 -19.80
CA VAL A 90 -10.73 4.48 -21.05
C VAL A 90 -10.59 3.57 -22.29
N SER A 91 -9.90 2.42 -22.17
CA SER A 91 -9.85 1.40 -23.22
C SER A 91 -10.71 0.20 -22.80
N LEU A 92 -11.84 -0.01 -23.46
CA LEU A 92 -12.81 -1.11 -23.25
C LEU A 92 -12.15 -2.50 -23.51
N VAL A 93 -11.27 -2.95 -22.62
CA VAL A 93 -10.71 -4.30 -22.65
C VAL A 93 -10.82 -4.91 -21.25
N GLU A 94 -11.55 -6.01 -21.15
CA GLU A 94 -11.60 -6.88 -19.97
C GLU A 94 -10.18 -7.26 -19.54
N TYR A 95 -9.88 -7.09 -18.28
CA TYR A 95 -8.59 -7.41 -17.68
C TYR A 95 -8.73 -8.50 -16.65
N GLU A 96 -8.07 -9.62 -16.94
CA GLU A 96 -7.73 -10.60 -15.90
C GLU A 96 -6.85 -9.94 -14.84
N ASP A 97 -7.15 -10.19 -13.57
CA ASP A 97 -6.41 -9.78 -12.37
C ASP A 97 -5.01 -10.41 -12.39
N THR A 98 -4.17 -10.00 -13.33
CA THR A 98 -2.80 -10.46 -13.39
C THR A 98 -2.02 -9.83 -12.24
N MET A 99 -1.52 -10.68 -11.43
CA MET A 99 -0.64 -10.54 -10.29
C MET A 99 0.52 -9.54 -10.56
N TYR A 100 0.33 -8.27 -10.23
CA TYR A 100 1.45 -7.36 -10.06
C TYR A 100 1.95 -7.49 -8.62
N GLY A 101 2.78 -8.48 -8.38
CA GLY A 101 3.49 -8.66 -7.11
C GLY A 101 4.82 -7.95 -7.20
N ILE A 102 4.98 -6.80 -6.51
CA ILE A 102 6.31 -6.40 -6.08
C ILE A 102 6.72 -7.42 -5.03
N ALA A 103 7.93 -7.95 -5.14
CA ALA A 103 8.50 -8.79 -4.11
C ALA A 103 8.54 -7.99 -2.80
N PHE A 104 7.52 -8.19 -1.98
CA PHE A 104 7.52 -7.74 -0.61
C PHE A 104 8.38 -8.73 0.15
N GLU A 105 9.55 -8.30 0.63
CA GLU A 105 10.30 -9.08 1.61
C GLU A 105 9.62 -8.89 2.97
N PRO A 106 8.87 -9.88 3.47
CA PRO A 106 8.30 -9.81 4.79
C PRO A 106 9.43 -9.82 5.82
N PRO A 107 9.30 -9.10 6.94
CA PRO A 107 10.27 -9.20 8.02
C PRO A 107 10.22 -10.61 8.64
N GLY A 108 11.15 -11.46 8.24
CA GLY A 108 11.75 -12.51 9.06
C GLY A 108 10.90 -13.63 9.67
N ASP A 109 9.69 -13.93 9.14
CA ASP A 109 8.95 -15.11 9.57
C ASP A 109 8.65 -16.01 8.36
N HIS A 110 9.35 -17.16 8.30
CA HIS A 110 9.38 -18.08 7.16
C HIS A 110 8.09 -18.92 7.01
N GLY A 111 6.94 -18.35 7.15
CA GLY A 111 5.69 -19.08 7.00
C GLY A 111 4.56 -18.17 6.55
N ILE A 112 3.99 -17.41 7.47
CA ILE A 112 2.84 -16.52 7.19
C ILE A 112 3.23 -15.38 6.26
N GLY A 113 4.46 -14.85 6.41
CA GLY A 113 4.96 -13.78 5.56
C GLY A 113 5.06 -14.18 4.10
N ASP A 114 5.58 -15.37 3.81
CA ASP A 114 5.69 -15.90 2.46
C ASP A 114 4.30 -16.17 1.86
N ALA A 115 3.38 -16.73 2.63
CA ALA A 115 2.00 -16.94 2.21
C ALA A 115 1.31 -15.60 1.86
N ILE A 116 1.52 -14.55 2.67
CA ILE A 116 1.00 -13.20 2.39
C ILE A 116 1.62 -12.62 1.11
N ALA A 117 2.93 -12.84 0.88
CA ALA A 117 3.62 -12.34 -0.31
C ALA A 117 3.05 -12.91 -1.62
N HIS A 118 2.53 -14.14 -1.60
CA HIS A 118 1.90 -14.80 -2.76
C HIS A 118 0.44 -14.38 -3.00
N LEU A 119 -0.17 -13.61 -2.11
CA LEU A 119 -1.53 -13.13 -2.30
C LEU A 119 -1.59 -11.97 -3.32
N PRO A 120 -2.74 -11.79 -4.00
CA PRO A 120 -3.02 -10.59 -4.76
C PRO A 120 -2.75 -9.32 -3.94
N ALA A 121 -2.22 -8.26 -4.57
CA ALA A 121 -1.80 -7.03 -3.90
C ALA A 121 -2.87 -6.48 -2.95
N GLN A 122 -4.14 -6.39 -3.40
CA GLN A 122 -5.25 -5.89 -2.59
C GLN A 122 -5.53 -6.70 -1.32
N TYR A 123 -5.28 -8.03 -1.32
CA TYR A 123 -5.44 -8.89 -0.15
C TYR A 123 -4.26 -8.72 0.80
N ARG A 124 -3.05 -8.64 0.27
CA ARG A 124 -1.84 -8.36 1.03
C ARG A 124 -1.93 -7.02 1.76
N GLU A 125 -2.31 -5.95 1.04
CA GLU A 125 -2.48 -4.60 1.58
C GLU A 125 -3.41 -4.59 2.80
N VAL A 126 -4.62 -5.12 2.64
CA VAL A 126 -5.64 -5.09 3.68
C VAL A 126 -5.26 -5.92 4.91
N LEU A 127 -4.56 -7.06 4.70
CA LEU A 127 -4.08 -7.90 5.79
C LEU A 127 -2.93 -7.23 6.55
N LEU A 128 -1.97 -6.63 5.86
CA LEU A 128 -0.86 -5.94 6.49
C LEU A 128 -1.34 -4.73 7.29
N LEU A 129 -2.20 -3.90 6.71
CA LEU A 129 -2.76 -2.75 7.44
C LEU A 129 -3.54 -3.20 8.68
N ARG A 130 -4.36 -4.23 8.57
CA ARG A 130 -5.21 -4.68 9.68
C ARG A 130 -4.46 -5.45 10.76
N HIS A 131 -3.57 -6.37 10.37
CA HIS A 131 -2.97 -7.34 11.28
C HIS A 131 -1.52 -7.02 11.66
N ALA A 132 -0.70 -6.54 10.72
CA ALA A 132 0.69 -6.17 11.04
C ALA A 132 0.78 -4.77 11.65
N GLN A 133 -0.02 -3.82 11.19
CA GLN A 133 0.05 -2.42 11.64
C GLN A 133 -1.07 -2.05 12.62
N GLY A 134 -2.03 -2.94 12.86
CA GLY A 134 -3.05 -2.80 13.88
C GLY A 134 -4.16 -1.78 13.59
N TYR A 135 -4.30 -1.29 12.35
CA TYR A 135 -5.37 -0.37 11.99
C TYR A 135 -6.75 -1.05 12.11
N SER A 136 -7.74 -0.31 12.59
CA SER A 136 -9.14 -0.74 12.59
C SER A 136 -9.65 -0.89 11.14
N THR A 137 -10.74 -1.65 10.96
CA THR A 137 -11.36 -1.78 9.62
C THR A 137 -11.81 -0.44 9.05
N ARG A 138 -12.19 0.52 9.91
CA ARG A 138 -12.57 1.87 9.48
C ARG A 138 -11.36 2.65 8.97
N GLU A 139 -10.24 2.61 9.71
CA GLU A 139 -8.99 3.25 9.27
C GLU A 139 -8.43 2.61 8.01
N VAL A 140 -8.52 1.28 7.87
CA VAL A 140 -8.16 0.58 6.63
C VAL A 140 -9.03 1.07 5.46
N ALA A 141 -10.34 1.25 5.67
CA ALA A 141 -11.23 1.78 4.66
C ALA A 141 -10.82 3.21 4.22
N GLU A 142 -10.50 4.08 5.19
CA GLU A 142 -10.03 5.44 4.93
C GLU A 142 -8.69 5.45 4.17
N ILE A 143 -7.71 4.68 4.64
CA ILE A 143 -6.38 4.56 4.02
C ILE A 143 -6.48 4.05 2.58
N LEU A 144 -7.32 3.04 2.36
CA LEU A 144 -7.51 2.44 1.06
C LEU A 144 -8.58 3.17 0.20
N GLU A 145 -9.09 4.30 0.65
CA GLU A 145 -10.13 5.09 -0.04
C GLU A 145 -11.34 4.23 -0.44
N LEU A 146 -11.72 3.29 0.44
CA LEU A 146 -12.87 2.40 0.30
C LEU A 146 -14.00 2.79 1.25
N ASN A 147 -15.25 2.42 0.92
CA ASN A 147 -16.28 2.44 1.94
C ASN A 147 -16.08 1.27 2.94
N TYR A 148 -16.62 1.42 4.14
CA TYR A 148 -16.47 0.44 5.24
C TYR A 148 -16.87 -0.98 4.85
N ASP A 149 -18.01 -1.14 4.14
CA ASP A 149 -18.50 -2.46 3.74
C ASP A 149 -17.60 -3.12 2.70
N ALA A 150 -17.03 -2.34 1.78
CA ALA A 150 -16.05 -2.84 0.81
C ALA A 150 -14.76 -3.30 1.52
N ALA A 151 -14.23 -2.50 2.44
CA ALA A 151 -13.06 -2.88 3.23
C ALA A 151 -13.31 -4.16 4.07
N ARG A 152 -14.48 -4.27 4.70
CA ARG A 152 -14.89 -5.46 5.46
C ARG A 152 -14.96 -6.71 4.58
N LYS A 153 -15.59 -6.61 3.40
CA LYS A 153 -15.68 -7.72 2.43
C LYS A 153 -14.30 -8.10 1.90
N LEU A 154 -13.45 -7.12 1.64
CA LEU A 154 -12.08 -7.34 1.17
C LEU A 154 -11.26 -8.08 2.23
N LEU A 155 -11.32 -7.65 3.50
CA LEU A 155 -10.69 -8.34 4.63
C LEU A 155 -11.14 -9.79 4.78
N TYR A 156 -12.45 -10.04 4.64
CA TYR A 156 -12.99 -11.39 4.71
C TYR A 156 -12.43 -12.30 3.60
N ARG A 157 -12.45 -11.82 2.35
CA ARG A 157 -11.89 -12.55 1.21
C ARG A 157 -10.38 -12.78 1.33
N ALA A 158 -9.66 -11.77 1.80
CA ALA A 158 -8.23 -11.85 2.02
C ALA A 158 -7.86 -12.92 3.07
N LYS A 159 -8.64 -13.05 4.14
CA LYS A 159 -8.45 -14.10 5.16
C LYS A 159 -8.68 -15.50 4.59
N ILE A 160 -9.70 -15.69 3.76
CA ILE A 160 -9.94 -16.96 3.10
C ILE A 160 -8.77 -17.29 2.18
N ALA A 161 -8.36 -16.36 1.33
CA ALA A 161 -7.25 -16.56 0.41
C ALA A 161 -5.93 -16.87 1.14
N LEU A 162 -5.68 -16.21 2.29
CA LEU A 162 -4.51 -16.52 3.13
C LEU A 162 -4.59 -17.95 3.69
N LYS A 163 -5.75 -18.35 4.19
CA LYS A 163 -5.94 -19.71 4.69
C LYS A 163 -5.68 -20.75 3.61
N ASP A 164 -6.28 -20.58 2.43
CA ASP A 164 -6.07 -21.46 1.28
C ASP A 164 -4.59 -21.54 0.86
N GLN A 165 -3.86 -20.42 0.96
CA GLN A 165 -2.43 -20.39 0.64
C GLN A 165 -1.60 -21.12 1.70
N LEU A 166 -1.88 -20.94 2.98
CA LEU A 166 -1.22 -21.64 4.09
C LEU A 166 -1.44 -23.16 4.01
N GLU A 167 -2.65 -23.59 3.69
CA GLU A 167 -2.97 -25.02 3.50
C GLU A 167 -2.19 -25.64 2.32
N LYS A 168 -2.02 -24.90 1.21
CA LYS A 168 -1.20 -25.34 0.07
C LYS A 168 0.28 -25.48 0.43
N GLU A 169 0.78 -24.65 1.34
CA GLU A 169 2.17 -24.69 1.83
C GLU A 169 2.37 -25.69 2.99
N GLY A 170 1.33 -26.47 3.33
CA GLY A 170 1.39 -27.52 4.35
C GLY A 170 1.35 -27.00 5.79
N MET A 171 0.95 -25.75 6.00
CA MET A 171 0.77 -25.15 7.31
C MET A 171 -0.68 -25.35 7.77
N SER A 172 -0.87 -26.10 8.88
CA SER A 172 -2.19 -26.21 9.54
C SER A 172 -2.51 -24.91 10.28
N VAL A 173 -3.68 -24.32 9.98
CA VAL A 173 -4.25 -23.15 10.66
C VAL A 173 -5.43 -23.59 11.53
#